data_2b27fee07817e0607fbb669ca3c904f9
#
_entry.id   2b27fee07817e0607fbb669ca3c904f9
#
_cell.length_a   1.000
_cell.length_b   1.000
_cell.length_c   1.000
_cell.angle_alpha   90.00
_cell.angle_beta   90.00
_cell.angle_gamma   90.00
#
_symmetry.space_group_name_H-M   'P 1'
#
loop_
_entity.id
_entity.type
_entity.pdbx_description
1 polymer ?
#
loop_
_entity_poly.entity_id
_entity_poly.type
_entity_poly.pdbx_seq_one_letter_code
_entity_poly.pdbx_strand_id
1 'polypeptide(L)'
;MLKIEAIFRPERVNAVSDALAEIGVTGFHYQNVTGQGRQAGIEVVTGRGGTTTTRSAVSKTLLVTVVEDDKKDAVIEAIVSATRSGEIGDGKIFV
;
A
#
# COMPACT_ATOMS: atom_id res chain seq x y z
N MET A 1 -1.24 17.48 -14.27
CA MET A 1 -0.91 16.90 -12.96
C MET A 1 -1.76 15.69 -12.66
N LEU A 2 -1.18 14.70 -12.01
CA LEU A 2 -1.86 13.48 -11.60
C LEU A 2 -1.64 13.25 -10.11
N LYS A 3 -2.70 12.83 -9.44
CA LYS A 3 -2.64 12.38 -8.06
C LYS A 3 -2.44 10.88 -8.05
N ILE A 4 -1.43 10.42 -7.35
CA ILE A 4 -1.13 8.99 -7.21
C ILE A 4 -1.30 8.62 -5.75
N GLU A 5 -2.10 7.60 -5.50
CA GLU A 5 -2.29 7.04 -4.18
C GLU A 5 -1.77 5.62 -4.15
N ALA A 6 -0.96 5.31 -3.17
CA ALA A 6 -0.39 3.99 -3.02
C ALA A 6 -0.66 3.47 -1.61
N ILE A 7 -1.16 2.26 -1.52
CA ILE A 7 -1.39 1.59 -0.25
C ILE A 7 -0.45 0.39 -0.19
N PHE A 8 0.38 0.33 0.84
CA PHE A 8 1.38 -0.72 0.97
C PHE A 8 1.68 -1.00 2.44
N ARG A 9 2.51 -1.99 2.68
CA ARG A 9 2.88 -2.39 4.04
C ARG A 9 3.71 -1.30 4.72
N PRO A 10 3.45 -1.01 6.01
CA PRO A 10 4.14 0.08 6.71
C PRO A 10 5.66 -0.04 6.74
N GLU A 11 6.18 -1.26 6.78
CA GLU A 11 7.63 -1.47 6.81
C GLU A 11 8.33 -1.07 5.51
N ARG A 12 7.58 -0.76 4.46
CA ARG A 12 8.14 -0.35 3.17
C ARG A 12 8.26 1.17 3.01
N VAL A 13 7.80 1.95 3.99
CA VAL A 13 7.79 3.42 3.89
C VAL A 13 9.16 3.98 3.54
N ASN A 14 10.21 3.53 4.22
CA ASN A 14 11.53 4.06 3.97
C ASN A 14 12.05 3.70 2.57
N ALA A 15 11.81 2.46 2.14
CA ALA A 15 12.20 2.03 0.80
C ALA A 15 11.47 2.84 -0.29
N VAL A 16 10.18 3.10 -0.09
CA VAL A 16 9.40 3.92 -1.03
C VAL A 16 9.90 5.36 -1.05
N SER A 17 10.16 5.94 0.12
CA SER A 17 10.66 7.30 0.21
C SER A 17 11.99 7.45 -0.51
N ASP A 18 12.90 6.50 -0.32
CA ASP A 18 14.20 6.51 -0.97
C ASP A 18 14.06 6.36 -2.50
N ALA A 19 13.19 5.47 -2.94
CA ALA A 19 12.96 5.26 -4.37
C ALA A 19 12.38 6.49 -5.04
N LEU A 20 11.46 7.19 -4.39
CA LEU A 20 10.88 8.42 -4.90
C LEU A 20 11.92 9.54 -4.94
N ALA A 21 12.76 9.63 -3.92
CA ALA A 21 13.84 10.63 -3.90
C ALA A 21 14.79 10.44 -5.05
N GLU A 22 15.12 9.20 -5.41
CA GLU A 22 16.02 8.89 -6.51
C GLU A 22 15.52 9.41 -7.86
N ILE A 23 14.21 9.47 -8.05
CA ILE A 23 13.63 10.00 -9.29
C ILE A 23 13.21 11.47 -9.15
N GLY A 24 13.64 12.13 -8.09
CA GLY A 24 13.40 13.56 -7.90
C GLY A 24 12.03 13.91 -7.36
N VAL A 25 11.27 12.96 -6.82
CA VAL A 25 9.97 13.20 -6.21
C VAL A 25 10.14 13.29 -4.71
N THR A 26 10.00 14.50 -4.18
CA THR A 26 10.17 14.76 -2.75
C THR A 26 8.90 15.25 -2.07
N GLY A 27 7.89 15.63 -2.86
CA GLY A 27 6.62 16.13 -2.34
C GLY A 27 5.59 15.01 -2.22
N PHE A 28 5.49 14.40 -1.06
CA PHE A 28 4.47 13.40 -0.77
C PHE A 28 4.13 13.42 0.71
N HIS A 29 3.00 12.84 1.04
CA HIS A 29 2.65 12.62 2.44
C HIS A 29 2.10 11.21 2.60
N TYR A 30 2.09 10.72 3.81
CA TYR A 30 1.57 9.40 4.10
C TYR A 30 0.95 9.33 5.49
N GLN A 31 0.07 8.37 5.65
CA GLN A 31 -0.61 8.12 6.92
C GLN A 31 -0.88 6.63 7.08
N ASN A 32 -1.07 6.21 8.31
CA ASN A 32 -1.45 4.84 8.60
C ASN A 32 -2.96 4.67 8.38
N VAL A 33 -3.31 3.57 7.75
CA VAL A 33 -4.71 3.19 7.53
C VAL A 33 -4.88 1.74 7.91
N THR A 34 -6.11 1.37 8.24
CA THR A 34 -6.44 -0.02 8.53
C THR A 34 -7.28 -0.55 7.39
N GLY A 35 -6.83 -1.66 6.80
CA GLY A 35 -7.53 -2.29 5.70
C GLY A 35 -7.98 -3.69 6.05
N GLN A 36 -8.98 -4.16 5.33
CA GLN A 36 -9.37 -5.56 5.34
C GLN A 36 -9.22 -6.09 3.93
N GLY A 37 -8.74 -7.30 3.82
CA GLY A 37 -8.52 -7.89 2.52
C GLY A 37 -8.40 -9.40 2.60
N ARG A 38 -8.11 -9.99 1.45
CA ARG A 38 -7.89 -11.44 1.35
C ARG A 38 -6.49 -11.77 1.81
N GLN A 39 -6.28 -11.77 3.10
CA GLN A 39 -5.03 -12.24 3.65
C GLN A 39 -5.30 -13.46 4.50
N ALA A 40 -4.29 -14.31 4.63
CA ALA A 40 -4.30 -15.33 5.65
C ALA A 40 -4.44 -14.60 6.98
N GLY A 41 -5.58 -14.72 7.60
CA GLY A 41 -5.90 -13.99 8.80
C GLY A 41 -6.34 -14.92 9.90
N ILE A 42 -6.68 -14.33 11.02
CA ILE A 42 -7.17 -15.04 12.17
C ILE A 42 -8.60 -15.51 11.88
N GLU A 43 -8.85 -16.79 12.06
CA GLU A 43 -10.20 -17.30 12.03
C GLU A 43 -10.92 -16.89 13.31
N VAL A 44 -12.07 -16.26 13.12
CA VAL A 44 -12.90 -15.87 14.25
C VAL A 44 -14.17 -16.70 14.21
N VAL A 45 -14.39 -17.48 15.26
CA VAL A 45 -15.63 -18.21 15.41
C VAL A 45 -16.69 -17.21 15.87
N THR A 46 -17.71 -17.04 15.03
CA THR A 46 -18.78 -16.10 15.31
C THR A 46 -20.11 -16.83 15.47
N GLY A 47 -20.90 -16.39 16.43
CA GLY A 47 -22.25 -16.87 16.61
C GLY A 47 -22.35 -18.28 17.19
N ARG A 48 -23.61 -18.68 17.41
CA ARG A 48 -23.94 -19.94 18.08
C ARG A 48 -23.85 -21.17 17.21
N GLY A 49 -23.74 -20.99 15.93
CA GLY A 49 -23.72 -22.11 15.00
C GLY A 49 -22.34 -22.65 14.70
N GLY A 50 -21.32 -22.16 15.36
CA GLY A 50 -19.96 -22.54 15.04
C GLY A 50 -19.50 -22.02 13.69
N THR A 51 -20.16 -21.00 13.17
CA THR A 51 -19.76 -20.40 11.90
C THR A 51 -18.42 -19.70 12.07
N THR A 52 -17.48 -20.09 11.23
CA THR A 52 -16.16 -19.50 11.23
C THR A 52 -16.06 -18.46 10.13
N THR A 53 -15.64 -17.27 10.49
CA THR A 53 -15.39 -16.20 9.53
C THR A 53 -13.94 -15.79 9.65
N THR A 54 -13.26 -15.74 8.52
CA THR A 54 -11.89 -15.22 8.48
C THR A 54 -11.95 -13.72 8.25
N ARG A 55 -11.41 -12.96 9.20
CA ARG A 55 -11.28 -11.53 9.08
C ARG A 55 -9.83 -11.15 9.23
N SER A 56 -9.42 -10.23 8.40
CA SER A 56 -8.06 -9.74 8.43
C SER A 56 -8.10 -8.22 8.40
N ALA A 57 -7.87 -7.62 9.56
CA ALA A 57 -7.69 -6.18 9.68
C ALA A 57 -6.20 -5.92 9.78
N VAL A 58 -5.65 -5.22 8.83
CA VAL A 58 -4.21 -5.06 8.69
C VAL A 58 -3.87 -3.59 8.58
N SER A 59 -2.84 -3.18 9.32
CA SER A 59 -2.30 -1.83 9.19
C SER A 59 -1.55 -1.70 7.88
N LYS A 60 -1.84 -0.63 7.17
CA LYS A 60 -1.20 -0.27 5.91
C LYS A 60 -0.80 1.20 5.95
N THR A 61 0.04 1.58 5.02
CA THR A 61 0.37 2.99 4.79
C THR A 61 -0.29 3.45 3.51
N LEU A 62 -0.96 4.59 3.57
CA LEU A 62 -1.45 5.28 2.39
C LEU A 62 -0.51 6.45 2.09
N LEU A 63 0.11 6.42 0.93
CA LEU A 63 0.96 7.50 0.46
C LEU A 63 0.28 8.22 -0.68
N VAL A 64 0.34 9.54 -0.67
CA VAL A 64 -0.27 10.38 -1.70
C VAL A 64 0.79 11.34 -2.23
N THR A 65 0.90 11.42 -3.54
CA THR A 65 1.76 12.40 -4.21
C THR A 65 1.05 12.94 -5.45
N VAL A 66 1.38 14.17 -5.80
CA VAL A 66 0.87 14.81 -7.03
C VAL A 66 2.08 15.12 -7.89
N VAL A 67 2.07 14.64 -9.12
CA VAL A 67 3.21 14.80 -10.03
C VAL A 67 2.71 15.23 -11.41
N GLU A 68 3.64 15.73 -12.23
CA GLU A 68 3.34 16.01 -13.62
C GLU A 68 3.04 14.70 -14.37
N ASP A 69 2.26 14.80 -15.43
CA ASP A 69 1.78 13.63 -16.16
C ASP A 69 2.92 12.74 -16.67
N ASP A 70 4.03 13.34 -17.07
CA ASP A 70 5.18 12.60 -17.60
C ASP A 70 5.97 11.85 -16.53
N LYS A 71 5.70 12.10 -15.26
CA LYS A 71 6.34 11.39 -14.14
C LYS A 71 5.57 10.15 -13.69
N LYS A 72 4.36 9.96 -14.16
CA LYS A 72 3.48 8.90 -13.67
C LYS A 72 4.14 7.51 -13.70
N ASP A 73 4.69 7.14 -14.84
CA ASP A 73 5.23 5.79 -15.02
C ASP A 73 6.46 5.57 -14.12
N ALA A 74 7.32 6.57 -14.00
CA ALA A 74 8.49 6.48 -13.13
C ALA A 74 8.09 6.33 -11.66
N VAL A 75 7.07 7.05 -11.23
CA VAL A 75 6.56 6.96 -9.86
C VAL A 75 5.98 5.59 -9.59
N ILE A 76 5.14 5.08 -10.48
CA ILE A 76 4.54 3.75 -10.34
C ILE A 76 5.63 2.69 -10.25
N GLU A 77 6.60 2.73 -11.15
CA GLU A 77 7.69 1.77 -11.16
C GLU A 77 8.52 1.82 -9.88
N ALA A 78 8.83 3.01 -9.39
CA ALA A 78 9.57 3.19 -8.15
C ALA A 78 8.83 2.58 -6.95
N ILE A 79 7.53 2.84 -6.85
CA ILE A 79 6.72 2.30 -5.75
C ILE A 79 6.60 0.78 -5.86
N VAL A 80 6.34 0.26 -7.05
CA VAL A 80 6.22 -1.19 -7.27
C VAL A 80 7.52 -1.90 -6.90
N SER A 81 8.65 -1.39 -7.35
CA SER A 81 9.95 -1.99 -7.05
C SER A 81 10.27 -1.98 -5.56
N ALA A 82 9.88 -0.91 -4.86
CA ALA A 82 10.15 -0.76 -3.44
C ALA A 82 9.21 -1.59 -2.56
N THR A 83 8.04 -1.99 -3.07
CA THR A 83 7.01 -2.65 -2.27
C THR A 83 6.80 -4.11 -2.63
N ARG A 84 7.32 -4.56 -3.76
CA ARG A 84 7.08 -5.92 -4.23
C ARG A 84 7.77 -6.94 -3.32
N SER A 85 6.99 -7.90 -2.83
CA SER A 85 7.52 -9.02 -2.06
C SER A 85 7.17 -10.36 -2.71
N GLY A 86 6.26 -10.36 -3.69
CA GLY A 86 5.74 -11.59 -4.29
C GLY A 86 4.65 -12.25 -3.45
N GLU A 87 4.26 -11.64 -2.33
CA GLU A 87 3.24 -12.17 -1.45
C GLU A 87 1.93 -11.40 -1.59
N ILE A 88 0.84 -12.03 -1.16
CA ILE A 88 -0.47 -11.37 -1.10
C ILE A 88 -0.38 -10.18 -0.14
N GLY A 89 -0.97 -9.07 -0.53
CA GLY A 89 -1.03 -7.89 0.33
C GLY A 89 0.11 -6.90 0.14
N ASP A 90 0.87 -7.01 -0.96
CA ASP A 90 1.93 -6.05 -1.26
C ASP A 90 1.40 -4.62 -1.40
N GLY A 91 0.22 -4.46 -1.98
CA GLY A 91 -0.40 -3.15 -2.04
C GLY A 91 -1.18 -2.89 -3.32
N LYS A 92 -1.60 -1.65 -3.45
CA LYS A 92 -2.38 -1.16 -4.58
C LYS A 92 -1.95 0.25 -4.91
N ILE A 93 -2.01 0.61 -6.19
CA ILE A 93 -1.73 1.97 -6.65
C ILE A 93 -2.92 2.45 -7.47
N PHE A 94 -3.36 3.65 -7.16
CA PHE A 94 -4.44 4.34 -7.87
C PHE A 94 -3.89 5.62 -8.48
N VAL A 95 -4.37 5.93 -9.68
CA VAL A 95 -3.99 7.16 -10.38
C VAL A 95 -5.21 8.00 -10.68
#